data_ec7de5f8b7326a286e200656349bb3d9
#
_entry.id   ec7de5f8b7326a286e200656349bb3d9
#
_cell.length_a   1.000
_cell.length_b   1.000
_cell.length_c   1.000
_cell.angle_alpha   90.00
_cell.angle_beta   90.00
_cell.angle_gamma   90.00
#
_symmetry.space_group_name_H-M   'P 1'
#
loop_
_entity.id
_entity.type
_entity.pdbx_description
1 polymer ?
#
loop_
_entity_poly.entity_id
_entity_poly.type
_entity_poly.pdbx_seq_one_letter_code
_entity_poly.pdbx_strand_id
1 'polypeptide(L)'
;ETATVRLNDSNIYRCTHSSFIDRGFQHPFFLIESLTDEVMKAEKKAYEKVIRMIAHEVNNTTAGITSTLDTVEQALSTEEGMDDICDVMRVCTERCFSMSRFITRFADVVKIPEPTLTPVDLNDLAFTCKRFMEGMCTDRNIKLRLEIDETLKEVKMDASLFEQVLVNIIKNAAESIEKDGEIIVRTLSPAIVEVVDNGKGISKEVEAKLFSPFFSTKPNGQGIGLIFIREVLMRHGCTFSLRTYADGLTRFRILFP
;
A
#
# COMPACT_ATOMS: atom_id res chain seq x y z
N GLU A 1 1.40 -39.81 18.81
CA GLU A 1 1.54 -38.50 19.49
C GLU A 1 1.80 -37.41 18.46
N THR A 2 1.18 -36.25 18.67
CA THR A 2 1.33 -35.10 17.77
C THR A 2 1.82 -33.91 18.58
N ALA A 3 2.83 -33.21 18.06
CA ALA A 3 3.38 -31.99 18.65
C ALA A 3 3.49 -30.90 17.59
N THR A 4 3.25 -29.64 17.97
CA THR A 4 3.52 -28.49 17.12
C THR A 4 4.83 -27.85 17.54
N VAL A 5 5.75 -27.69 16.61
CA VAL A 5 7.10 -27.16 16.85
C VAL A 5 7.24 -25.85 16.07
N ARG A 6 7.58 -24.77 16.77
CA ARG A 6 7.92 -23.47 16.17
C ARG A 6 9.44 -23.31 16.20
N LEU A 7 10.08 -23.33 15.03
CA LEU A 7 11.53 -23.16 14.91
C LEU A 7 11.95 -21.67 14.96
N ASN A 8 11.12 -20.81 14.38
CA ASN A 8 11.25 -19.35 14.40
C ASN A 8 9.89 -18.72 14.07
N ASP A 9 9.84 -17.38 13.97
CA ASP A 9 8.60 -16.65 13.69
C ASP A 9 7.97 -16.99 12.32
N SER A 10 8.73 -17.60 11.42
CA SER A 10 8.31 -17.90 10.05
C SER A 10 8.17 -19.40 9.76
N ASN A 11 8.52 -20.29 10.68
CA ASN A 11 8.54 -21.72 10.40
C ASN A 11 7.86 -22.52 11.53
N ILE A 12 6.66 -23.02 11.23
CA ILE A 12 5.83 -23.79 12.15
C ILE A 12 5.54 -25.15 11.53
N TYR A 13 5.79 -26.22 12.26
CA TYR A 13 5.61 -27.59 11.81
C TYR A 13 4.74 -28.38 12.77
N ARG A 14 3.90 -29.27 12.22
CA ARG A 14 3.26 -30.35 12.95
C ARG A 14 4.06 -31.62 12.79
N CYS A 15 4.51 -32.19 13.88
CA CYS A 15 5.23 -33.47 13.91
C CYS A 15 4.32 -34.53 14.49
N THR A 16 3.97 -35.53 13.71
CA THR A 16 3.14 -36.67 14.15
C THR A 16 3.98 -37.93 14.16
N HIS A 17 4.13 -38.54 15.33
CA HIS A 17 4.72 -39.87 15.46
C HIS A 17 3.64 -40.94 15.29
N SER A 18 3.84 -41.83 14.35
CA SER A 18 2.94 -42.95 14.04
C SER A 18 3.75 -44.20 13.66
N SER A 19 3.07 -45.30 13.41
CA SER A 19 3.70 -46.52 12.97
C SER A 19 2.78 -47.28 12.00
N PHE A 20 3.35 -48.02 11.09
CA PHE A 20 2.63 -48.97 10.24
C PHE A 20 3.21 -50.38 10.40
N ILE A 21 2.42 -51.40 10.03
CA ILE A 21 2.83 -52.81 10.10
C ILE A 21 3.15 -53.26 8.68
N ASP A 22 4.39 -53.76 8.46
CA ASP A 22 4.78 -54.45 7.24
C ASP A 22 5.32 -55.83 7.60
N ARG A 23 4.79 -56.86 6.95
CA ARG A 23 5.15 -58.27 7.13
C ARG A 23 5.17 -58.70 8.60
N GLY A 24 4.30 -58.15 9.43
CA GLY A 24 4.18 -58.46 10.86
C GLY A 24 5.11 -57.67 11.78
N PHE A 25 5.93 -56.78 11.23
CA PHE A 25 6.82 -55.91 12.01
C PHE A 25 6.25 -54.48 12.06
N GLN A 26 6.39 -53.84 13.22
CA GLN A 26 5.96 -52.45 13.41
C GLN A 26 7.08 -51.49 13.04
N HIS A 27 6.82 -50.59 12.10
CA HIS A 27 7.78 -49.59 11.66
C HIS A 27 7.29 -48.19 12.09
N PRO A 28 8.02 -47.55 13.05
CA PRO A 28 7.69 -46.20 13.45
C PRO A 28 8.13 -45.18 12.37
N PHE A 29 7.37 -44.10 12.22
CA PHE A 29 7.72 -43.00 11.35
C PHE A 29 7.26 -41.66 11.93
N PHE A 30 7.88 -40.58 11.47
CA PHE A 30 7.48 -39.23 11.75
C PHE A 30 6.93 -38.58 10.49
N LEU A 31 5.71 -38.07 10.58
CA LEU A 31 5.14 -37.20 9.58
C LEU A 31 5.39 -35.74 10.00
N ILE A 32 6.05 -34.96 9.14
CA ILE A 32 6.35 -33.54 9.37
C ILE A 32 5.56 -32.74 8.33
N GLU A 33 4.61 -31.95 8.80
CA GLU A 33 3.76 -31.10 7.97
C GLU A 33 4.11 -29.63 8.27
N SER A 34 4.32 -28.81 7.24
CA SER A 34 4.44 -27.37 7.44
C SER A 34 3.08 -26.77 7.71
N LEU A 35 2.93 -26.04 8.79
CA LEU A 35 1.74 -25.25 9.12
C LEU A 35 1.96 -23.74 8.94
N THR A 36 3.11 -23.37 8.40
CA THR A 36 3.54 -21.97 8.30
C THR A 36 2.50 -21.13 7.57
N ASP A 37 2.09 -21.57 6.40
CA ASP A 37 1.14 -20.83 5.55
C ASP A 37 -0.26 -20.73 6.19
N GLU A 38 -0.74 -21.80 6.80
CA GLU A 38 -2.05 -21.83 7.46
C GLU A 38 -2.10 -20.90 8.68
N VAL A 39 -1.04 -20.96 9.51
CA VAL A 39 -0.94 -20.10 10.70
C VAL A 39 -0.80 -18.64 10.29
N MET A 40 0.09 -18.33 9.35
CA MET A 40 0.25 -16.97 8.85
C MET A 40 -1.03 -16.42 8.20
N LYS A 41 -1.77 -17.24 7.44
CA LYS A 41 -3.08 -16.85 6.90
C LYS A 41 -4.12 -16.63 8.00
N ALA A 42 -4.12 -17.45 9.04
CA ALA A 42 -5.04 -17.29 10.17
C ALA A 42 -4.72 -16.03 11.00
N GLU A 43 -3.44 -15.81 11.30
CA GLU A 43 -2.97 -14.58 11.98
C GLU A 43 -3.33 -13.33 11.16
N LYS A 44 -3.06 -13.35 9.85
CA LYS A 44 -3.43 -12.26 8.94
C LYS A 44 -4.93 -11.95 9.00
N LYS A 45 -5.79 -12.98 8.87
CA LYS A 45 -7.26 -12.82 8.97
C LYS A 45 -7.69 -12.25 10.32
N ALA A 46 -7.05 -12.67 11.42
CA ALA A 46 -7.32 -12.12 12.75
C ALA A 46 -6.94 -10.64 12.83
N TYR A 47 -5.75 -10.26 12.32
CA TYR A 47 -5.32 -8.87 12.21
C TYR A 47 -6.28 -8.03 11.37
N GLU A 48 -6.68 -8.54 10.20
CA GLU A 48 -7.65 -7.86 9.32
C GLU A 48 -8.97 -7.58 10.04
N LYS A 49 -9.47 -8.56 10.81
CA LYS A 49 -10.70 -8.39 11.60
C LYS A 49 -10.57 -7.34 12.69
N VAL A 50 -9.46 -7.37 13.43
CA VAL A 50 -9.18 -6.39 14.51
C VAL A 50 -9.05 -4.98 13.94
N ILE A 51 -8.29 -4.79 12.87
CA ILE A 51 -8.12 -3.48 12.24
C ILE A 51 -9.44 -2.94 11.71
N ARG A 52 -10.27 -3.79 11.11
CA ARG A 52 -11.62 -3.38 10.65
C ARG A 52 -12.51 -2.93 11.80
N MET A 53 -12.46 -3.66 12.92
CA MET A 53 -13.23 -3.31 14.12
C MET A 53 -12.74 -1.97 14.71
N ILE A 54 -11.43 -1.77 14.80
CA ILE A 54 -10.84 -0.51 15.26
C ILE A 54 -11.23 0.63 14.32
N ALA A 55 -11.12 0.44 13.00
CA ALA A 55 -11.50 1.46 12.03
C ALA A 55 -12.97 1.86 12.15
N HIS A 56 -13.86 0.90 12.35
CA HIS A 56 -15.28 1.16 12.55
C HIS A 56 -15.54 1.93 13.83
N GLU A 57 -14.91 1.56 14.95
CA GLU A 57 -15.06 2.22 16.25
C GLU A 57 -14.49 3.64 16.24
N VAL A 58 -13.30 3.82 15.64
CA VAL A 58 -12.70 5.15 15.49
C VAL A 58 -13.60 6.07 14.64
N ASN A 59 -14.13 5.56 13.51
CA ASN A 59 -15.00 6.34 12.66
C ASN A 59 -16.31 6.73 13.37
N ASN A 60 -16.91 5.82 14.13
CA ASN A 60 -18.12 6.09 14.90
C ASN A 60 -17.87 7.15 15.99
N THR A 61 -16.78 6.99 16.73
CA THR A 61 -16.39 7.95 17.79
C THR A 61 -16.10 9.33 17.20
N THR A 62 -15.36 9.37 16.10
CA THR A 62 -15.02 10.62 15.41
C THR A 62 -16.26 11.31 14.86
N ALA A 63 -17.21 10.56 14.29
CA ALA A 63 -18.48 11.11 13.82
C ALA A 63 -19.31 11.74 14.98
N GLY A 64 -19.34 11.07 16.14
CA GLY A 64 -19.99 11.62 17.34
C GLY A 64 -19.36 12.92 17.82
N ILE A 65 -18.01 12.97 17.89
CA ILE A 65 -17.27 14.17 18.28
C ILE A 65 -17.54 15.31 17.28
N THR A 66 -17.45 15.03 15.97
CA THR A 66 -17.69 16.03 14.92
C THR A 66 -19.09 16.61 15.01
N SER A 67 -20.11 15.76 15.14
CA SER A 67 -21.51 16.21 15.32
C SER A 67 -21.70 17.10 16.54
N THR A 68 -21.02 16.80 17.64
CA THR A 68 -21.06 17.63 18.87
C THR A 68 -20.38 18.97 18.63
N LEU A 69 -19.22 18.99 18.01
CA LEU A 69 -18.47 20.21 17.67
C LEU A 69 -19.29 21.11 16.74
N ASP A 70 -19.91 20.56 15.70
CA ASP A 70 -20.75 21.31 14.75
C ASP A 70 -21.97 21.91 15.46
N THR A 71 -22.59 21.18 16.40
CA THR A 71 -23.74 21.69 17.18
C THR A 71 -23.34 22.86 18.07
N VAL A 72 -22.19 22.77 18.73
CA VAL A 72 -21.70 23.85 19.60
C VAL A 72 -21.24 25.05 18.75
N GLU A 73 -20.56 24.82 17.62
CA GLU A 73 -20.17 25.90 16.71
C GLU A 73 -21.39 26.67 16.20
N GLN A 74 -22.44 25.95 15.77
CA GLN A 74 -23.69 26.61 15.36
C GLN A 74 -24.34 27.45 16.48
N ALA A 75 -24.32 26.97 17.71
CA ALA A 75 -24.86 27.71 18.84
C ALA A 75 -24.05 28.97 19.17
N LEU A 76 -22.71 28.90 19.04
CA LEU A 76 -21.82 30.03 19.36
C LEU A 76 -21.69 31.03 18.20
N SER A 77 -21.93 30.61 16.94
CA SER A 77 -21.80 31.48 15.77
C SER A 77 -22.72 32.69 15.76
N THR A 78 -23.76 32.68 16.58
CA THR A 78 -24.71 33.80 16.77
C THR A 78 -24.34 34.75 17.89
N GLU A 79 -23.34 34.44 18.72
CA GLU A 79 -22.91 35.19 19.87
C GLU A 79 -21.72 36.10 19.54
N GLU A 80 -21.79 37.39 19.93
CA GLU A 80 -20.68 38.33 19.72
C GLU A 80 -19.40 37.90 20.46
N GLY A 81 -18.25 37.95 19.79
CA GLY A 81 -16.95 37.68 20.38
C GLY A 81 -16.58 36.20 20.50
N MET A 82 -17.34 35.29 19.85
CA MET A 82 -17.08 33.85 19.87
C MET A 82 -16.32 33.35 18.64
N ASP A 83 -15.89 34.24 17.74
CA ASP A 83 -15.22 33.87 16.46
C ASP A 83 -13.99 33.01 16.67
N ASP A 84 -13.11 33.37 17.63
CA ASP A 84 -11.88 32.60 17.93
C ASP A 84 -12.22 31.19 18.42
N ILE A 85 -13.33 31.01 19.17
CA ILE A 85 -13.75 29.70 19.66
C ILE A 85 -14.29 28.87 18.49
N CYS A 86 -15.10 29.46 17.63
CA CYS A 86 -15.61 28.81 16.42
C CYS A 86 -14.44 28.35 15.49
N ASP A 87 -13.42 29.18 15.33
CA ASP A 87 -12.22 28.80 14.54
C ASP A 87 -11.47 27.61 15.15
N VAL A 88 -11.30 27.58 16.47
CA VAL A 88 -10.70 26.43 17.18
C VAL A 88 -11.55 25.18 16.96
N MET A 89 -12.87 25.26 17.00
CA MET A 89 -13.78 24.14 16.79
C MET A 89 -13.68 23.60 15.34
N ARG A 90 -13.58 24.49 14.34
CA ARG A 90 -13.34 24.09 12.93
C ARG A 90 -12.03 23.31 12.78
N VAL A 91 -10.95 23.78 13.42
CA VAL A 91 -9.67 23.07 13.42
C VAL A 91 -9.81 21.68 14.06
N CYS A 92 -10.56 21.55 15.15
CA CYS A 92 -10.83 20.25 15.80
C CYS A 92 -11.62 19.33 14.86
N THR A 93 -12.65 19.83 14.19
CA THR A 93 -13.48 19.11 13.22
C THR A 93 -12.63 18.62 12.04
N GLU A 94 -11.76 19.46 11.48
CA GLU A 94 -10.83 19.07 10.42
C GLU A 94 -9.86 17.96 10.86
N ARG A 95 -9.37 18.02 12.11
CA ARG A 95 -8.52 16.96 12.67
C ARG A 95 -9.26 15.65 12.83
N CYS A 96 -10.51 15.67 13.26
CA CYS A 96 -11.38 14.51 13.33
C CYS A 96 -11.58 13.87 11.95
N PHE A 97 -11.90 14.65 10.93
CA PHE A 97 -11.99 14.14 9.55
C PHE A 97 -10.68 13.58 9.02
N SER A 98 -9.55 14.19 9.37
CA SER A 98 -8.23 13.69 8.99
C SER A 98 -7.93 12.34 9.62
N MET A 99 -8.29 12.13 10.89
CA MET A 99 -8.16 10.85 11.61
C MET A 99 -9.07 9.77 11.00
N SER A 100 -10.32 10.10 10.70
CA SER A 100 -11.26 9.18 10.07
C SER A 100 -10.76 8.71 8.69
N ARG A 101 -10.27 9.63 7.86
CA ARG A 101 -9.68 9.30 6.56
C ARG A 101 -8.42 8.44 6.70
N PHE A 102 -7.60 8.71 7.70
CA PHE A 102 -6.39 7.93 7.98
C PHE A 102 -6.73 6.47 8.32
N ILE A 103 -7.62 6.26 9.29
CA ILE A 103 -7.96 4.90 9.74
C ILE A 103 -8.69 4.10 8.67
N THR A 104 -9.52 4.75 7.86
CA THR A 104 -10.21 4.12 6.72
C THR A 104 -9.20 3.64 5.69
N ARG A 105 -8.26 4.47 5.27
CA ARG A 105 -7.21 4.10 4.31
C ARG A 105 -6.31 2.98 4.86
N PHE A 106 -6.02 3.00 6.15
CA PHE A 106 -5.26 1.92 6.79
C PHE A 106 -6.00 0.59 6.74
N ALA A 107 -7.30 0.60 7.06
CA ALA A 107 -8.14 -0.58 6.95
C ALA A 107 -8.22 -1.12 5.51
N ASP A 108 -8.19 -0.24 4.51
CA ASP A 108 -8.23 -0.63 3.09
C ASP A 108 -6.94 -1.33 2.64
N VAL A 109 -5.76 -0.89 3.12
CA VAL A 109 -4.50 -1.61 2.86
C VAL A 109 -4.52 -3.03 3.41
N VAL A 110 -5.12 -3.21 4.57
CA VAL A 110 -5.23 -4.55 5.19
C VAL A 110 -6.21 -5.46 4.44
N LYS A 111 -7.17 -4.87 3.72
CA LYS A 111 -8.20 -5.58 2.93
C LYS A 111 -7.81 -5.90 1.50
N ILE A 112 -6.58 -5.64 1.06
CA ILE A 112 -6.17 -5.95 -0.32
C ILE A 112 -6.53 -7.41 -0.64
N PRO A 113 -7.39 -7.67 -1.64
CA PRO A 113 -7.79 -9.02 -2.01
C PRO A 113 -6.62 -9.81 -2.61
N GLU A 114 -6.75 -11.12 -2.67
CA GLU A 114 -5.84 -11.93 -3.47
C GLU A 114 -6.00 -11.53 -4.94
N PRO A 115 -4.88 -11.29 -5.69
CA PRO A 115 -4.95 -10.81 -7.06
C PRO A 115 -5.55 -11.86 -8.00
N THR A 116 -6.42 -11.43 -8.89
CA THR A 116 -6.92 -12.24 -10.00
C THR A 116 -6.01 -12.05 -11.20
N LEU A 117 -5.03 -12.94 -11.37
CA LEU A 117 -4.01 -12.81 -12.41
C LEU A 117 -4.58 -13.16 -13.79
N THR A 118 -4.65 -12.18 -14.69
CA THR A 118 -5.02 -12.31 -16.09
C THR A 118 -3.92 -11.75 -16.99
N PRO A 119 -3.80 -12.18 -18.26
CA PRO A 119 -2.90 -11.54 -19.20
C PRO A 119 -3.32 -10.08 -19.44
N VAL A 120 -2.41 -9.13 -19.26
CA VAL A 120 -2.63 -7.69 -19.38
C VAL A 120 -1.52 -7.07 -20.21
N ASP A 121 -1.86 -6.20 -21.16
CA ASP A 121 -0.91 -5.35 -21.86
C ASP A 121 -0.45 -4.20 -20.95
N LEU A 122 0.84 -4.20 -20.61
CA LEU A 122 1.45 -3.17 -19.77
C LEU A 122 1.44 -1.78 -20.42
N ASN A 123 1.52 -1.72 -21.75
CA ASN A 123 1.52 -0.45 -22.48
C ASN A 123 0.13 0.21 -22.41
N ASP A 124 -0.92 -0.57 -22.61
CA ASP A 124 -2.31 -0.10 -22.49
C ASP A 124 -2.62 0.38 -21.09
N LEU A 125 -2.15 -0.37 -20.07
CA LEU A 125 -2.34 0.02 -18.68
C LEU A 125 -1.59 1.32 -18.36
N ALA A 126 -0.33 1.44 -18.79
CA ALA A 126 0.46 2.66 -18.59
C ALA A 126 -0.17 3.87 -19.29
N PHE A 127 -0.73 3.67 -20.48
CA PHE A 127 -1.46 4.71 -21.21
C PHE A 127 -2.73 5.16 -20.47
N THR A 128 -3.50 4.23 -19.93
CA THR A 128 -4.70 4.49 -19.13
C THR A 128 -4.36 5.30 -17.89
N CYS A 129 -3.33 4.87 -17.13
CA CYS A 129 -2.86 5.59 -15.95
C CYS A 129 -2.34 7.00 -16.28
N LYS A 130 -1.61 7.16 -17.40
CA LYS A 130 -1.16 8.47 -17.86
C LYS A 130 -2.35 9.40 -18.09
N ARG A 131 -3.36 8.96 -18.84
CA ARG A 131 -4.57 9.75 -19.10
C ARG A 131 -5.29 10.17 -17.82
N PHE A 132 -5.40 9.25 -16.86
CA PHE A 132 -6.04 9.53 -15.57
C PHE A 132 -5.27 10.59 -14.76
N MET A 133 -3.94 10.57 -14.80
CA MET A 133 -3.09 11.46 -14.02
C MET A 133 -2.75 12.78 -14.72
N GLU A 134 -3.09 12.93 -16.01
CA GLU A 134 -2.69 14.07 -16.83
C GLU A 134 -3.21 15.42 -16.30
N GLY A 135 -4.47 15.47 -15.84
CA GLY A 135 -5.04 16.68 -15.24
C GLY A 135 -4.27 17.15 -14.03
N MET A 136 -4.01 16.23 -13.07
CA MET A 136 -3.26 16.56 -11.85
C MET A 136 -1.82 17.04 -12.16
N CYS A 137 -1.16 16.45 -13.16
CA CYS A 137 0.17 16.85 -13.56
C CYS A 137 0.16 18.22 -14.26
N THR A 138 -0.82 18.47 -15.12
CA THR A 138 -0.99 19.76 -15.84
C THR A 138 -1.22 20.91 -14.86
N ASP A 139 -2.06 20.74 -13.86
CA ASP A 139 -2.35 21.75 -12.83
C ASP A 139 -1.09 22.19 -12.06
N ARG A 140 -0.05 21.33 -12.04
CA ARG A 140 1.25 21.58 -11.40
C ARG A 140 2.37 21.91 -12.37
N ASN A 141 2.05 22.09 -13.65
CA ASN A 141 3.02 22.29 -14.73
C ASN A 141 4.08 21.16 -14.80
N ILE A 142 3.65 19.90 -14.56
CA ILE A 142 4.47 18.71 -14.65
C ILE A 142 4.21 18.02 -15.98
N LYS A 143 5.28 17.76 -16.75
CA LYS A 143 5.18 16.98 -18.01
C LYS A 143 5.12 15.49 -17.67
N LEU A 144 3.99 14.83 -18.00
CA LEU A 144 3.84 13.40 -17.87
C LEU A 144 4.02 12.72 -19.24
N ARG A 145 5.17 12.03 -19.41
CA ARG A 145 5.54 11.34 -20.65
C ARG A 145 5.44 9.84 -20.52
N LEU A 146 5.22 9.17 -21.64
CA LEU A 146 5.20 7.73 -21.76
C LEU A 146 6.26 7.28 -22.77
N GLU A 147 7.12 6.36 -22.38
CA GLU A 147 8.11 5.71 -23.22
C GLU A 147 7.84 4.21 -23.20
N ILE A 148 7.28 3.66 -24.28
CA ILE A 148 6.83 2.28 -24.34
C ILE A 148 7.77 1.41 -25.16
N ASP A 149 7.92 0.15 -24.78
CA ASP A 149 8.53 -0.90 -25.56
C ASP A 149 7.41 -1.69 -26.26
N GLU A 150 7.27 -1.48 -27.57
CA GLU A 150 6.23 -2.14 -28.40
C GLU A 150 6.44 -3.65 -28.52
N THR A 151 7.60 -4.16 -28.14
CA THR A 151 7.92 -5.60 -28.21
C THR A 151 7.50 -6.36 -26.95
N LEU A 152 7.00 -5.63 -25.94
CA LEU A 152 6.61 -6.21 -24.66
C LEU A 152 5.42 -7.15 -24.84
N LYS A 153 5.51 -8.32 -24.20
CA LYS A 153 4.41 -9.28 -24.18
C LYS A 153 3.47 -8.98 -23.01
N GLU A 154 2.25 -9.51 -23.09
CA GLU A 154 1.31 -9.48 -21.96
C GLU A 154 1.91 -10.08 -20.69
N VAL A 155 1.60 -9.48 -19.57
CA VAL A 155 2.05 -9.89 -18.25
C VAL A 155 0.85 -10.35 -17.42
N LYS A 156 1.01 -11.43 -16.67
CA LYS A 156 -0.05 -11.91 -15.78
C LYS A 156 -0.14 -11.02 -14.53
N MET A 157 -1.24 -10.30 -14.39
CA MET A 157 -1.49 -9.44 -13.24
C MET A 157 -2.99 -9.20 -13.00
N ASP A 158 -3.33 -8.65 -11.85
CA ASP A 158 -4.62 -8.03 -11.59
C ASP A 158 -4.57 -6.57 -12.04
N ALA A 159 -5.21 -6.29 -13.19
CA ALA A 159 -5.17 -4.96 -13.81
C ALA A 159 -5.68 -3.85 -12.88
N SER A 160 -6.74 -4.11 -12.11
CA SER A 160 -7.34 -3.12 -11.22
C SER A 160 -6.42 -2.75 -10.04
N LEU A 161 -5.80 -3.75 -9.42
CA LEU A 161 -4.84 -3.53 -8.34
C LEU A 161 -3.58 -2.83 -8.87
N PHE A 162 -3.12 -3.21 -10.06
CA PHE A 162 -1.93 -2.64 -10.63
C PHE A 162 -2.14 -1.20 -11.14
N GLU A 163 -3.31 -0.87 -11.66
CA GLU A 163 -3.71 0.50 -11.98
C GLU A 163 -3.60 1.40 -10.74
N GLN A 164 -4.13 0.94 -9.60
CA GLN A 164 -4.02 1.67 -8.33
C GLN A 164 -2.55 1.83 -7.89
N VAL A 165 -1.70 0.81 -8.09
CA VAL A 165 -0.27 0.89 -7.82
C VAL A 165 0.38 1.98 -8.65
N LEU A 166 0.17 1.96 -9.97
CA LEU A 166 0.82 2.89 -10.89
C LEU A 166 0.33 4.33 -10.68
N VAL A 167 -0.96 4.53 -10.46
CA VAL A 167 -1.54 5.84 -10.07
C VAL A 167 -0.92 6.37 -8.77
N ASN A 168 -0.76 5.52 -7.75
CA ASN A 168 -0.12 5.94 -6.50
C ASN A 168 1.36 6.30 -6.68
N ILE A 169 2.09 5.57 -7.54
CA ILE A 169 3.50 5.88 -7.84
C ILE A 169 3.61 7.21 -8.57
N ILE A 170 2.81 7.44 -9.63
CA ILE A 170 2.80 8.71 -10.39
C ILE A 170 2.40 9.87 -9.47
N LYS A 171 1.41 9.69 -8.61
CA LYS A 171 1.02 10.68 -7.62
C LYS A 171 2.16 11.03 -6.65
N ASN A 172 2.89 10.01 -6.16
CA ASN A 172 4.03 10.24 -5.28
C ASN A 172 5.16 11.01 -5.98
N ALA A 173 5.42 10.71 -7.24
CA ALA A 173 6.37 11.43 -8.09
C ALA A 173 5.95 12.90 -8.28
N ALA A 174 4.69 13.16 -8.63
CA ALA A 174 4.17 14.53 -8.79
C ALA A 174 4.21 15.34 -7.48
N GLU A 175 3.95 14.70 -6.35
CA GLU A 175 4.07 15.33 -5.03
C GLU A 175 5.53 15.58 -4.61
N SER A 176 6.49 14.78 -5.12
CA SER A 176 7.94 15.00 -4.91
C SER A 176 8.47 16.18 -5.71
N ILE A 177 7.95 16.39 -6.92
CA ILE A 177 8.30 17.51 -7.81
C ILE A 177 7.71 18.83 -7.29
N GLU A 178 6.49 18.79 -6.76
CA GLU A 178 5.64 19.94 -6.39
C GLU A 178 5.15 20.72 -7.61
N LYS A 179 6.04 21.40 -8.36
CA LYS A 179 5.77 22.15 -9.60
C LYS A 179 6.96 22.10 -10.56
N ASP A 180 6.68 22.36 -11.84
CA ASP A 180 7.70 22.59 -12.87
C ASP A 180 8.68 21.43 -13.04
N GLY A 181 8.20 20.26 -13.47
CA GLY A 181 9.05 19.09 -13.62
C GLY A 181 8.60 18.09 -14.66
N GLU A 182 9.18 16.91 -14.59
CA GLU A 182 8.90 15.84 -15.54
C GLU A 182 8.76 14.49 -14.85
N ILE A 183 7.77 13.73 -15.26
CA ILE A 183 7.56 12.32 -14.91
C ILE A 183 7.56 11.51 -16.20
N ILE A 184 8.35 10.44 -16.24
CA ILE A 184 8.39 9.51 -17.35
C ILE A 184 7.96 8.14 -16.86
N VAL A 185 6.91 7.59 -17.47
CA VAL A 185 6.50 6.20 -17.26
C VAL A 185 7.08 5.39 -18.40
N ARG A 186 7.89 4.39 -18.09
CA ARG A 186 8.56 3.51 -19.07
C ARG A 186 8.08 2.08 -18.93
N THR A 187 7.90 1.43 -20.06
CA THR A 187 7.79 -0.03 -20.12
C THR A 187 9.03 -0.57 -20.84
N LEU A 188 9.62 -1.64 -20.32
CA LEU A 188 10.88 -2.20 -20.82
C LEU A 188 10.82 -3.73 -20.82
N SER A 189 11.43 -4.36 -21.82
CA SER A 189 11.64 -5.81 -21.82
C SER A 189 12.58 -6.26 -20.69
N PRO A 190 12.40 -7.46 -20.10
CA PRO A 190 11.39 -8.48 -20.46
C PRO A 190 9.98 -8.20 -19.90
N ALA A 191 9.80 -7.54 -18.77
CA ALA A 191 8.53 -7.18 -18.14
C ALA A 191 8.80 -6.19 -17.00
N ILE A 192 9.15 -4.96 -17.35
CA ILE A 192 9.51 -3.92 -16.39
C ILE A 192 8.62 -2.70 -16.61
N VAL A 193 8.12 -2.14 -15.50
CA VAL A 193 7.57 -0.78 -15.46
C VAL A 193 8.48 0.08 -14.59
N GLU A 194 8.85 1.25 -15.10
CA GLU A 194 9.66 2.22 -14.39
C GLU A 194 8.97 3.60 -14.43
N VAL A 195 8.84 4.23 -13.27
CA VAL A 195 8.41 5.63 -13.16
C VAL A 195 9.60 6.45 -12.70
N VAL A 196 9.97 7.42 -13.52
CA VAL A 196 11.13 8.30 -13.29
C VAL A 196 10.63 9.71 -13.01
N ASP A 197 11.15 10.36 -11.97
CA ASP A 197 10.85 11.75 -11.65
C ASP A 197 12.13 12.55 -11.36
N ASN A 198 12.05 13.84 -11.60
CA ASN A 198 13.09 14.82 -11.29
C ASN A 198 12.78 15.65 -10.04
N GLY A 199 12.07 15.06 -9.08
CA GLY A 199 11.70 15.70 -7.82
C GLY A 199 12.87 15.87 -6.85
N LYS A 200 12.54 16.10 -5.57
CA LYS A 200 13.51 16.38 -4.48
C LYS A 200 14.49 15.24 -4.21
N GLY A 201 14.22 14.05 -4.73
CA GLY A 201 15.02 12.86 -4.45
C GLY A 201 14.77 12.26 -3.06
N ILE A 202 15.47 11.16 -2.81
CA ILE A 202 15.37 10.34 -1.59
C ILE A 202 16.78 10.11 -1.06
N SER A 203 17.04 10.49 0.19
CA SER A 203 18.33 10.20 0.84
C SER A 203 18.44 8.69 1.18
N LYS A 204 19.68 8.19 1.30
CA LYS A 204 19.93 6.79 1.68
C LYS A 204 19.32 6.40 3.02
N GLU A 205 19.24 7.34 3.96
CA GLU A 205 18.64 7.12 5.29
C GLU A 205 17.11 6.96 5.18
N VAL A 206 16.49 7.73 4.29
CA VAL A 206 15.05 7.65 4.00
C VAL A 206 14.74 6.39 3.19
N GLU A 207 15.58 6.03 2.21
CA GLU A 207 15.43 4.83 1.37
C GLU A 207 15.21 3.57 2.22
N ALA A 208 16.00 3.39 3.28
CA ALA A 208 15.90 2.24 4.18
C ALA A 208 14.56 2.14 4.93
N LYS A 209 13.81 3.24 5.05
CA LYS A 209 12.57 3.34 5.83
C LYS A 209 11.31 3.52 4.99
N LEU A 210 11.44 3.68 3.66
CA LEU A 210 10.33 4.03 2.76
C LEU A 210 9.11 3.12 2.87
N PHE A 211 9.34 1.82 3.04
CA PHE A 211 8.29 0.81 3.13
C PHE A 211 7.94 0.41 4.57
N SER A 212 8.44 1.16 5.57
CA SER A 212 8.04 0.97 6.96
C SER A 212 6.64 1.54 7.19
N PRO A 213 5.81 0.88 8.02
CA PRO A 213 4.48 1.38 8.34
C PRO A 213 4.52 2.81 8.91
N PHE A 214 3.61 3.65 8.43
CA PHE A 214 3.43 5.03 8.88
C PHE A 214 4.61 5.97 8.63
N PHE A 215 5.63 5.52 7.90
CA PHE A 215 6.74 6.38 7.55
C PHE A 215 6.36 7.31 6.39
N SER A 216 6.54 8.61 6.60
CA SER A 216 6.34 9.63 5.58
C SER A 216 7.27 10.81 5.84
N THR A 217 7.87 11.34 4.79
CA THR A 217 8.64 12.60 4.82
C THR A 217 7.76 13.83 4.56
N LYS A 218 6.48 13.62 4.21
CA LYS A 218 5.52 14.69 3.87
C LYS A 218 4.77 15.14 5.14
N PRO A 219 4.55 16.46 5.37
CA PRO A 219 3.85 16.97 6.55
C PRO A 219 2.45 16.37 6.76
N ASN A 220 1.73 16.13 5.66
CA ASN A 220 0.39 15.51 5.67
C ASN A 220 0.39 14.08 5.12
N GLY A 221 1.56 13.46 4.97
CA GLY A 221 1.72 12.12 4.45
C GLY A 221 1.38 11.07 5.51
N GLN A 222 0.43 10.20 5.21
CA GLN A 222 -0.02 9.14 6.12
C GLN A 222 0.88 7.89 6.11
N GLY A 223 1.86 7.82 5.19
CA GLY A 223 2.78 6.66 5.07
C GLY A 223 2.11 5.35 4.65
N ILE A 224 0.89 5.41 4.11
CA ILE A 224 0.08 4.22 3.76
C ILE A 224 0.25 3.83 2.29
N GLY A 225 0.48 4.81 1.40
CA GLY A 225 0.52 4.57 -0.05
C GLY A 225 1.62 3.59 -0.47
N LEU A 226 2.83 3.72 0.09
CA LEU A 226 3.95 2.81 -0.21
C LEU A 226 3.74 1.41 0.38
N ILE A 227 3.03 1.29 1.49
CA ILE A 227 2.65 -0.01 2.06
C ILE A 227 1.67 -0.72 1.12
N PHE A 228 0.65 0.00 0.62
CA PHE A 228 -0.28 -0.54 -0.36
C PHE A 228 0.45 -1.05 -1.60
N ILE A 229 1.34 -0.23 -2.19
CA ILE A 229 2.16 -0.59 -3.35
C ILE A 229 2.97 -1.87 -3.04
N ARG A 230 3.70 -1.89 -1.91
CA ARG A 230 4.49 -3.05 -1.49
C ARG A 230 3.65 -4.32 -1.40
N GLU A 231 2.52 -4.27 -0.73
CA GLU A 231 1.66 -5.44 -0.50
C GLU A 231 1.11 -5.98 -1.82
N VAL A 232 0.64 -5.11 -2.72
CA VAL A 232 0.16 -5.52 -4.05
C VAL A 232 1.29 -6.15 -4.86
N LEU A 233 2.46 -5.52 -4.93
CA LEU A 233 3.60 -6.02 -5.69
C LEU A 233 4.11 -7.36 -5.16
N MET A 234 4.18 -7.54 -3.85
CA MET A 234 4.56 -8.82 -3.24
C MET A 234 3.58 -9.95 -3.59
N ARG A 235 2.27 -9.67 -3.60
CA ARG A 235 1.24 -10.67 -3.99
C ARG A 235 1.29 -11.01 -5.47
N HIS A 236 1.82 -10.14 -6.33
CA HIS A 236 2.07 -10.40 -7.73
C HIS A 236 3.43 -11.09 -7.99
N GLY A 237 4.23 -11.35 -6.95
CA GLY A 237 5.58 -11.93 -7.08
C GLY A 237 6.58 -10.97 -7.72
N CYS A 238 6.30 -9.68 -7.76
CA CYS A 238 7.17 -8.67 -8.35
C CYS A 238 8.36 -8.35 -7.45
N THR A 239 9.52 -8.07 -8.08
CA THR A 239 10.62 -7.36 -7.42
C THR A 239 10.55 -5.88 -7.74
N PHE A 240 10.87 -5.01 -6.78
CA PHE A 240 10.75 -3.57 -6.96
C PHE A 240 11.81 -2.80 -6.16
N SER A 241 12.10 -1.60 -6.63
CA SER A 241 13.00 -0.67 -5.94
C SER A 241 12.55 0.79 -6.15
N LEU A 242 12.83 1.64 -5.17
CA LEU A 242 12.62 3.08 -5.25
C LEU A 242 13.88 3.78 -4.74
N ARG A 243 14.58 4.47 -5.64
CA ARG A 243 15.89 5.09 -5.36
C ARG A 243 16.10 6.35 -6.16
N THR A 244 16.90 7.25 -5.60
CA THR A 244 17.49 8.38 -6.36
C THR A 244 18.90 7.99 -6.81
N TYR A 245 19.17 8.17 -8.08
CA TYR A 245 20.44 7.81 -8.72
C TYR A 245 21.39 9.03 -8.79
N ALA A 246 22.63 8.79 -9.21
CA ALA A 246 23.66 9.82 -9.30
C ALA A 246 23.34 10.94 -10.31
N ASP A 247 22.44 10.69 -11.26
CA ASP A 247 21.91 11.68 -12.21
C ASP A 247 20.82 12.59 -11.60
N GLY A 248 20.54 12.45 -10.31
CA GLY A 248 19.53 13.21 -9.60
C GLY A 248 18.08 12.75 -9.82
N LEU A 249 17.87 11.74 -10.67
CA LEU A 249 16.53 11.22 -10.96
C LEU A 249 16.13 10.13 -9.97
N THR A 250 14.89 10.20 -9.50
CA THR A 250 14.28 9.14 -8.70
C THR A 250 13.57 8.14 -9.60
N ARG A 251 13.81 6.85 -9.37
CA ARG A 251 13.19 5.77 -10.14
C ARG A 251 12.47 4.81 -9.23
N PHE A 252 11.18 4.61 -9.51
CA PHE A 252 10.43 3.48 -9.00
C PHE A 252 10.40 2.41 -10.11
N ARG A 253 11.07 1.31 -9.88
CA ARG A 253 11.20 0.22 -10.87
C ARG A 253 10.52 -1.04 -10.35
N ILE A 254 9.71 -1.66 -11.19
CA ILE A 254 8.98 -2.90 -10.93
C ILE A 254 9.36 -3.91 -12.01
N LEU A 255 9.79 -5.11 -11.60
CA LEU A 255 10.05 -6.24 -12.46
C LEU A 255 9.05 -7.34 -12.14
N PHE A 256 8.29 -7.75 -13.14
CA PHE A 256 7.35 -8.87 -13.03
C PHE A 256 8.10 -10.22 -13.12
N PRO A 257 7.53 -11.29 -12.53
CA PRO A 257 8.10 -12.65 -12.57
C PRO A 257 8.15 -13.27 -13.97
#